data_359d8d55fb5cc53a3e8f7a39e860fd6b
#
_entry.id   359d8d55fb5cc53a3e8f7a39e860fd6b
#
_cell.length_a   1.000
_cell.length_b   1.000
_cell.length_c   1.000
_cell.angle_alpha   90.00
_cell.angle_beta   90.00
_cell.angle_gamma   90.00
#
_symmetry.space_group_name_H-M   'P 1'
#
loop_
_entity.id
_entity.type
_entity.pdbx_description
1 polymer ?
#
loop_
_entity_poly.entity_id
_entity_poly.type
_entity_poly.pdbx_seq_one_letter_code
_entity_poly.pdbx_strand_id
1 'polypeptide(L)'
;MLSADRGGGVRLLVRGGLEETRALLAEFFTARGWRVHETTTARLDVETGSLRRTVLLGALAGSRFHLRARLELAEVPGGTRVRYRWGATVGRTLGGAVGWARAGRRHAETAEMLVERLRADGLLREAAPDR
;
A
#
# COMPACT_ATOMS: atom_id res chain seq x y z
N MET A 1 16.92 -6.83 -8.93
CA MET A 1 17.50 -6.61 -8.21
C MET A 1 17.63 -5.36 -7.53
N LEU A 2 18.31 -4.57 -8.02
CA LEU A 2 18.52 -3.35 -7.38
C LEU A 2 17.35 -2.48 -7.26
N SER A 3 16.45 -2.58 -8.17
CA SER A 3 15.28 -1.75 -8.13
C SER A 3 14.44 -2.01 -6.91
N ALA A 4 14.58 -3.17 -6.32
CA ALA A 4 13.82 -3.46 -5.12
C ALA A 4 14.21 -2.55 -3.97
N ASP A 5 15.41 -2.03 -4.00
CA ASP A 5 15.84 -1.14 -2.97
C ASP A 5 15.17 0.20 -3.02
N ARG A 6 14.54 0.52 -4.12
CA ARG A 6 13.93 1.81 -4.30
C ARG A 6 12.45 1.80 -4.17
N GLY A 7 11.91 0.70 -3.72
CA GLY A 7 10.50 0.57 -3.54
C GLY A 7 10.03 -0.75 -4.07
N GLY A 8 8.74 -0.95 -4.07
CA GLY A 8 8.18 -2.18 -4.55
C GLY A 8 6.71 -2.01 -4.79
N GLY A 9 6.04 -3.11 -5.15
CA GLY A 9 4.63 -3.06 -5.35
C GLY A 9 4.07 -4.37 -5.83
N VAL A 10 2.74 -4.42 -5.88
CA VAL A 10 2.03 -5.56 -6.43
C VAL A 10 0.98 -5.05 -7.39
N ARG A 11 0.66 -5.87 -8.37
CA ARG A 11 -0.36 -5.59 -9.33
C ARG A 11 -1.46 -6.62 -9.15
N LEU A 12 -2.68 -6.15 -9.04
CA LEU A 12 -3.83 -7.01 -8.79
C LEU A 12 -4.87 -6.80 -9.86
N LEU A 13 -5.55 -7.87 -10.24
CA LEU A 13 -6.73 -7.76 -11.09
C LEU A 13 -7.91 -8.17 -10.23
N VAL A 14 -8.84 -7.25 -10.03
CA VAL A 14 -9.95 -7.40 -9.11
C VAL A 14 -11.25 -7.41 -9.90
N ARG A 15 -12.15 -8.34 -9.57
CA ARG A 15 -13.47 -8.36 -10.18
C ARG A 15 -14.23 -7.16 -9.66
N GLY A 16 -15.04 -6.57 -10.51
CA GLY A 16 -15.86 -5.43 -10.10
C GLY A 16 -15.38 -4.14 -10.73
N GLY A 17 -16.21 -3.12 -10.63
CA GLY A 17 -15.93 -1.85 -11.25
C GLY A 17 -14.98 -1.00 -10.47
N LEU A 18 -14.60 0.12 -11.09
CA LEU A 18 -13.64 1.03 -10.48
C LEU A 18 -14.12 1.58 -9.16
N GLU A 19 -15.37 2.03 -9.10
CA GLU A 19 -15.90 2.62 -7.88
C GLU A 19 -15.99 1.63 -6.75
N GLU A 20 -16.44 0.43 -7.05
CA GLU A 20 -16.57 -0.60 -6.02
C GLU A 20 -15.20 -1.00 -5.49
N THR A 21 -14.25 -1.13 -6.39
CA THR A 21 -12.89 -1.49 -6.00
C THR A 21 -12.26 -0.40 -5.17
N ARG A 22 -12.44 0.85 -5.58
CA ARG A 22 -11.91 1.99 -4.82
C ARG A 22 -12.47 2.02 -3.41
N ALA A 23 -13.78 1.82 -3.29
CA ALA A 23 -14.42 1.83 -1.97
C ALA A 23 -13.90 0.70 -1.09
N LEU A 24 -13.68 -0.47 -1.66
CA LEU A 24 -13.17 -1.61 -0.92
C LEU A 24 -11.76 -1.34 -0.43
N LEU A 25 -10.92 -0.76 -1.29
CA LEU A 25 -9.56 -0.44 -0.89
C LEU A 25 -9.54 0.60 0.21
N ALA A 26 -10.36 1.64 0.09
CA ALA A 26 -10.44 2.66 1.12
C ALA A 26 -10.87 2.05 2.46
N GLU A 27 -11.83 1.17 2.43
CA GLU A 27 -12.29 0.49 3.63
C GLU A 27 -11.19 -0.38 4.24
N PHE A 28 -10.49 -1.13 3.39
CA PHE A 28 -9.45 -2.03 3.85
C PHE A 28 -8.36 -1.26 4.61
N PHE A 29 -7.89 -0.17 4.05
CA PHE A 29 -6.83 0.59 4.70
C PHE A 29 -7.34 1.35 5.92
N THR A 30 -8.53 1.92 5.83
CA THR A 30 -9.11 2.65 6.97
C THR A 30 -9.32 1.71 8.15
N ALA A 31 -9.78 0.50 7.90
CA ALA A 31 -10.01 -0.47 8.97
C ALA A 31 -8.72 -0.86 9.68
N ARG A 32 -7.58 -0.68 9.02
CA ARG A 32 -6.28 -0.99 9.60
C ARG A 32 -5.59 0.23 10.19
N GLY A 33 -6.29 1.35 10.29
CA GLY A 33 -5.74 2.54 10.89
C GLY A 33 -4.93 3.42 9.96
N TRP A 34 -4.99 3.15 8.65
CA TRP A 34 -4.31 4.02 7.69
C TRP A 34 -5.22 5.19 7.33
N ARG A 35 -4.62 6.30 6.97
CA ARG A 35 -5.36 7.44 6.44
C ARG A 35 -5.40 7.29 4.93
N VAL A 36 -6.56 7.55 4.34
CA VAL A 36 -6.77 7.39 2.92
C VAL A 36 -7.10 8.75 2.32
N HIS A 37 -6.34 9.14 1.30
CA HIS A 37 -6.56 10.40 0.60
C HIS A 37 -6.97 10.07 -0.82
N GLU A 38 -8.19 10.43 -1.18
CA GLU A 38 -8.71 10.16 -2.51
C GLU A 38 -8.33 11.28 -3.44
N THR A 39 -7.19 11.12 -4.09
CA THR A 39 -6.65 12.17 -4.93
C THR A 39 -7.44 12.33 -6.22
N THR A 40 -7.77 11.23 -6.87
CA THR A 40 -8.64 11.24 -8.04
C THR A 40 -9.50 9.98 -8.00
N THR A 41 -10.41 9.82 -8.95
CA THR A 41 -11.22 8.61 -8.98
C THR A 41 -10.40 7.36 -9.24
N ALA A 42 -9.20 7.53 -9.79
CA ALA A 42 -8.34 6.40 -10.16
C ALA A 42 -7.11 6.30 -9.28
N ARG A 43 -7.04 7.05 -8.19
CA ARG A 43 -5.85 7.05 -7.37
C ARG A 43 -6.15 7.33 -5.91
N LEU A 44 -5.60 6.49 -5.07
CA LEU A 44 -5.67 6.68 -3.62
C LEU A 44 -4.25 6.75 -3.09
N ASP A 45 -4.02 7.68 -2.19
CA ASP A 45 -2.77 7.72 -1.46
C ASP A 45 -3.08 7.32 -0.04
N VAL A 46 -2.33 6.37 0.50
CA VAL A 46 -2.58 5.85 1.84
C VAL A 46 -1.34 6.03 2.69
N GLU A 47 -1.55 6.31 3.95
CA GLU A 47 -0.43 6.46 4.86
C GLU A 47 -0.82 6.04 6.26
N THR A 48 0.16 5.56 7.00
CA THR A 48 -0.06 5.19 8.39
C THR A 48 1.10 5.70 9.21
N GLY A 49 0.89 5.79 10.53
CA GLY A 49 1.86 6.37 11.41
C GLY A 49 1.77 7.88 11.38
N SER A 50 2.67 8.52 12.08
CA SER A 50 2.68 9.97 12.20
C SER A 50 4.11 10.43 12.38
N LEU A 51 4.54 11.38 11.55
CA LEU A 51 5.85 11.97 11.72
C LEU A 51 5.96 12.59 13.09
N ARG A 52 4.89 13.25 13.53
CA ARG A 52 4.87 13.89 14.81
C ARG A 52 5.07 12.88 15.93
N ARG A 53 4.34 11.76 15.87
CA ARG A 53 4.48 10.72 16.88
C ARG A 53 5.86 10.09 16.82
N THR A 54 6.38 9.88 15.64
CA THR A 54 7.69 9.31 15.46
C THR A 54 8.75 10.19 16.10
N VAL A 55 8.65 11.49 15.87
CA VAL A 55 9.61 12.42 16.44
C VAL A 55 9.53 12.43 17.97
N LEU A 56 8.33 12.45 18.50
CA LEU A 56 8.15 12.52 19.95
C LEU A 56 8.61 11.26 20.67
N LEU A 57 8.36 10.11 20.08
CA LEU A 57 8.69 8.85 20.72
C LEU A 57 10.09 8.34 20.40
N GLY A 58 10.72 8.93 19.40
CA GLY A 58 12.07 8.53 19.04
C GLY A 58 12.16 7.04 18.74
N ALA A 59 13.14 6.39 19.34
CA ALA A 59 13.37 4.98 19.09
C ALA A 59 12.21 4.10 19.48
N LEU A 60 11.37 4.56 20.38
CA LEU A 60 10.24 3.78 20.82
C LEU A 60 9.16 3.66 19.75
N ALA A 61 9.23 4.51 18.75
CA ALA A 61 8.24 4.49 17.69
C ALA A 61 8.64 3.59 16.52
N GLY A 62 9.63 2.76 16.69
CA GLY A 62 10.21 1.99 15.60
C GLY A 62 9.23 1.26 14.70
N SER A 63 8.22 0.61 15.27
CA SER A 63 7.25 -0.11 14.45
C SER A 63 6.11 0.75 13.98
N ARG A 64 6.10 2.02 14.35
CA ARG A 64 5.02 2.93 14.04
C ARG A 64 5.46 4.08 13.17
N PHE A 65 6.61 3.97 12.53
CA PHE A 65 7.05 5.06 11.72
C PHE A 65 6.17 5.21 10.48
N HIS A 66 6.25 6.39 9.90
CA HIS A 66 5.36 6.81 8.83
C HIS A 66 5.57 5.98 7.56
N LEU A 67 4.51 5.40 7.06
CA LEU A 67 4.54 4.62 5.81
C LEU A 67 3.55 5.22 4.83
N ARG A 68 3.93 5.28 3.58
CA ARG A 68 3.07 5.82 2.53
C ARG A 68 3.09 4.89 1.33
N ALA A 69 1.95 4.84 0.65
CA ALA A 69 1.85 4.06 -0.56
C ALA A 69 0.81 4.69 -1.49
N ARG A 70 0.85 4.28 -2.73
CA ARG A 70 -0.08 4.77 -3.73
C ARG A 70 -0.79 3.59 -4.36
N LEU A 71 -2.10 3.74 -4.54
CA LEU A 71 -2.91 2.77 -5.24
C LEU A 71 -3.44 3.43 -6.50
N GLU A 72 -3.11 2.86 -7.64
CA GLU A 72 -3.57 3.36 -8.93
C GLU A 72 -4.53 2.33 -9.50
N LEU A 73 -5.70 2.79 -9.94
CA LEU A 73 -6.74 1.91 -10.43
C LEU A 73 -7.03 2.21 -11.90
N ALA A 74 -7.32 1.19 -12.65
CA ALA A 74 -7.71 1.36 -14.06
C ALA A 74 -8.70 0.28 -14.41
N GLU A 75 -9.76 0.67 -15.10
CA GLU A 75 -10.73 -0.30 -15.60
C GLU A 75 -10.10 -1.06 -16.75
N VAL A 76 -10.26 -2.37 -16.74
CA VAL A 76 -9.74 -3.23 -17.78
C VAL A 76 -10.79 -4.28 -18.07
N PRO A 77 -10.67 -5.00 -19.19
CA PRO A 77 -11.60 -6.12 -19.43
C PRO A 77 -11.51 -7.11 -18.28
N GLY A 78 -12.65 -7.41 -17.70
CA GLY A 78 -12.70 -8.36 -16.60
C GLY A 78 -12.62 -7.76 -15.21
N GLY A 79 -12.48 -6.45 -15.08
CA GLY A 79 -12.50 -5.85 -13.76
C GLY A 79 -11.69 -4.58 -13.64
N THR A 80 -11.00 -4.42 -12.53
CA THR A 80 -10.20 -3.25 -12.25
C THR A 80 -8.77 -3.70 -11.93
N ARG A 81 -7.81 -3.10 -12.59
CA ARG A 81 -6.42 -3.34 -12.28
C ARG A 81 -6.01 -2.38 -11.17
N VAL A 82 -5.37 -2.89 -10.14
CA VAL A 82 -4.89 -2.10 -9.02
C VAL A 82 -3.38 -2.25 -8.94
N ARG A 83 -2.68 -1.14 -8.89
CA ARG A 83 -1.24 -1.15 -8.67
C ARG A 83 -1.00 -0.53 -7.30
N TYR A 84 -0.56 -1.34 -6.36
CA TYR A 84 -0.23 -0.90 -5.02
C TYR A 84 1.28 -0.76 -4.98
N ARG A 85 1.75 0.46 -4.88
CA ARG A 85 3.16 0.75 -4.98
C ARG A 85 3.63 1.57 -3.79
N TRP A 86 4.80 1.22 -3.28
CA TRP A 86 5.44 1.99 -2.22
C TRP A 86 6.81 2.41 -2.72
N GLY A 87 7.15 3.64 -2.43
CA GLY A 87 8.31 4.24 -3.03
C GLY A 87 9.48 4.39 -2.12
N ALA A 88 10.55 4.80 -2.74
CA ALA A 88 11.81 5.00 -2.10
C ALA A 88 11.81 6.10 -1.07
N THR A 89 10.97 7.08 -1.22
CA THR A 89 11.04 8.25 -0.37
C THR A 89 10.67 7.98 1.07
N VAL A 90 9.92 6.91 1.31
CA VAL A 90 9.44 6.64 2.65
C VAL A 90 10.57 6.33 3.62
N GLY A 91 11.49 5.49 3.23
CA GLY A 91 12.56 5.08 4.13
C GLY A 91 13.73 6.02 4.21
N ARG A 92 13.84 6.93 3.23
CA ARG A 92 14.97 7.82 3.19
C ARG A 92 15.14 8.71 4.37
N THR A 93 14.08 9.20 4.90
CA THR A 93 14.14 10.16 5.99
C THR A 93 14.11 9.51 7.35
N LEU A 94 13.89 8.20 7.41
CA LEU A 94 13.64 7.57 8.67
C LEU A 94 14.53 6.37 8.97
N GLY A 95 15.78 6.48 8.72
CA GLY A 95 16.65 5.43 9.19
C GLY A 95 17.45 4.69 8.16
N GLY A 96 17.65 5.28 7.03
CA GLY A 96 18.53 4.70 6.03
C GLY A 96 18.11 3.30 5.60
N ALA A 97 19.10 2.44 5.41
CA ALA A 97 18.86 1.11 4.86
C ALA A 97 17.99 0.23 5.75
N VAL A 98 18.12 0.38 7.06
CA VAL A 98 17.32 -0.40 7.98
C VAL A 98 15.86 0.03 7.91
N GLY A 99 15.62 1.33 7.85
CA GLY A 99 14.26 1.84 7.74
C GLY A 99 13.61 1.40 6.45
N TRP A 100 14.38 1.36 5.36
CA TRP A 100 13.90 0.89 4.09
C TRP A 100 13.46 -0.53 4.12
N ALA A 101 14.28 -1.43 4.67
CA ALA A 101 13.96 -2.83 4.73
C ALA A 101 12.70 -3.06 5.57
N ARG A 102 12.58 -2.32 6.67
CA ARG A 102 11.43 -2.46 7.55
C ARG A 102 10.16 -1.96 6.88
N ALA A 103 10.25 -0.82 6.20
CA ALA A 103 9.11 -0.27 5.50
C ALA A 103 8.66 -1.22 4.40
N GLY A 104 9.60 -1.77 3.65
CA GLY A 104 9.28 -2.71 2.59
C GLY A 104 8.58 -3.94 3.11
N ARG A 105 9.02 -4.48 4.23
CA ARG A 105 8.38 -5.65 4.81
C ARG A 105 6.96 -5.34 5.25
N ARG A 106 6.75 -4.17 5.87
CA ARG A 106 5.41 -3.78 6.30
C ARG A 106 4.48 -3.64 5.12
N HIS A 107 4.96 -3.05 4.03
CA HIS A 107 4.15 -2.93 2.83
C HIS A 107 3.86 -4.28 2.20
N ALA A 108 4.85 -5.15 2.16
CA ALA A 108 4.64 -6.47 1.61
C ALA A 108 3.63 -7.27 2.42
N GLU A 109 3.70 -7.17 3.74
CA GLU A 109 2.74 -7.82 4.62
C GLU A 109 1.34 -7.27 4.40
N THR A 110 1.24 -5.95 4.26
CA THR A 110 -0.05 -5.33 4.03
C THR A 110 -0.63 -5.77 2.69
N ALA A 111 0.23 -5.87 1.68
CA ALA A 111 -0.20 -6.35 0.38
C ALA A 111 -0.71 -7.78 0.44
N GLU A 112 -0.04 -8.63 1.22
CA GLU A 112 -0.49 -10.01 1.39
C GLU A 112 -1.85 -10.05 2.07
N MET A 113 -2.07 -9.20 3.06
CA MET A 113 -3.36 -9.15 3.73
C MET A 113 -4.45 -8.68 2.77
N LEU A 114 -4.12 -7.75 1.89
CA LEU A 114 -5.07 -7.29 0.89
C LEU A 114 -5.42 -8.43 -0.09
N VAL A 115 -4.41 -9.15 -0.53
CA VAL A 115 -4.61 -10.29 -1.42
C VAL A 115 -5.53 -11.32 -0.76
N GLU A 116 -5.28 -11.62 0.51
CA GLU A 116 -6.10 -12.58 1.23
C GLU A 116 -7.55 -12.09 1.36
N ARG A 117 -7.73 -10.82 1.63
CA ARG A 117 -9.07 -10.27 1.74
C ARG A 117 -9.82 -10.39 0.41
N LEU A 118 -9.15 -10.04 -0.68
CA LEU A 118 -9.76 -10.12 -2.00
C LEU A 118 -10.06 -11.57 -2.39
N ARG A 119 -9.14 -12.47 -2.03
CA ARG A 119 -9.35 -13.88 -2.31
C ARG A 119 -10.54 -14.43 -1.52
N ALA A 120 -10.62 -14.07 -0.25
CA ALA A 120 -11.72 -14.53 0.60
C ALA A 120 -13.07 -14.03 0.10
N ASP A 121 -13.09 -12.83 -0.49
CA ASP A 121 -14.32 -12.26 -1.02
C ASP A 121 -14.63 -12.74 -2.45
N GLY A 122 -13.77 -13.57 -3.02
CA GLY A 122 -13.98 -14.06 -4.38
C GLY A 122 -13.72 -13.02 -5.45
N LEU A 123 -13.00 -11.96 -5.11
CA LEU A 123 -12.80 -10.84 -6.03
C LEU A 123 -11.45 -10.86 -6.73
N LEU A 124 -10.50 -11.62 -6.26
CA LEU A 124 -9.15 -11.60 -6.84
C LEU A 124 -9.09 -12.49 -8.08
N ARG A 125 -8.68 -11.92 -9.19
CA ARG A 125 -8.46 -12.68 -10.42
C ARG A 125 -7.00 -12.98 -10.65
N GLU A 126 -6.11 -12.01 -10.36
CA GLU A 126 -4.68 -12.19 -10.56
C GLU A 126 -3.93 -11.33 -9.56
N ALA A 127 -2.75 -11.79 -9.18
CA ALA A 127 -1.86 -11.02 -8.34
C ALA A 127 -0.43 -11.30 -8.80
N ALA A 128 0.37 -10.26 -8.94
CA ALA A 128 1.74 -10.39 -9.39
C ALA A 128 2.57 -9.23 -8.86
N PRO A 129 3.88 -9.41 -8.73
CA PRO A 129 4.72 -8.27 -8.37
C PRO A 129 4.63 -7.19 -9.44
N ASP A 130 4.67 -5.95 -9.02
CA ASP A 130 4.65 -4.82 -9.94
C ASP A 130 6.10 -4.40 -10.19
N ARG A 131 6.52 -4.49 -11.42
CA ARG A 131 7.90 -4.19 -11.76
C ARG A 131 8.01 -2.96 -12.62
#